data_95c6bc0a517db9c8eef7b89130698fe4
#
_entry.id   95c6bc0a517db9c8eef7b89130698fe4
#
_cell.length_a   1.000
_cell.length_b   1.000
_cell.length_c   1.000
_cell.angle_alpha   90.00
_cell.angle_beta   90.00
_cell.angle_gamma   90.00
#
_symmetry.space_group_name_H-M   'P 1'
#
loop_
_entity.id
_entity.type
_entity.pdbx_description
1 polymer ?
#
loop_
_entity_poly.entity_id
_entity_poly.type
_entity_poly.pdbx_seq_one_letter_code
_entity_poly.pdbx_strand_id
1 'polypeptide(L)'
;MKKGISIWSFPAGSLAESFALAKDAGFEGVEVALDESGELSLTTSERELGAIRRAAADQGIELYSVACGLYWQYWLSADDKAEREKAKDIVRRQLEVAAGLGADTILVIPGCVNADFADPDKVVSYKDAYERSLEAMCELKTDAERIGVSIGLENVWSKFLTSPIEMREFIDKIGSPYVGSYLDIGNVLFNGYPEHWVEILGSRIKKVHFKDYRKQAGGLHGFVDLLAGDVDYPGVMRALKAVGYDGWVSAEMIPNYRYHTEAIIYNTSFSMDKILGRK
;
A
#
# COMPACT_ATOMS: atom_id res chain seq x y z
N MET A 1 1.97 0.32 -17.64
CA MET A 1 1.55 0.54 -16.24
C MET A 1 0.34 1.44 -16.18
N LYS A 2 -0.62 1.15 -15.30
CA LYS A 2 -1.83 1.94 -15.04
C LYS A 2 -1.57 2.97 -13.93
N LYS A 3 -2.17 4.16 -14.05
CA LYS A 3 -2.01 5.29 -13.12
C LYS A 3 -3.10 5.28 -12.06
N GLY A 4 -2.74 4.99 -10.82
CA GLY A 4 -3.62 4.99 -9.66
C GLY A 4 -3.22 6.01 -8.60
N ILE A 5 -4.09 6.19 -7.61
CA ILE A 5 -3.86 7.03 -6.44
C ILE A 5 -4.50 6.40 -5.21
N SER A 6 -3.81 6.49 -4.08
CA SER A 6 -4.36 6.04 -2.79
C SER A 6 -5.36 7.06 -2.24
N ILE A 7 -6.46 6.56 -1.65
CA ILE A 7 -7.50 7.39 -1.03
C ILE A 7 -6.94 8.29 0.07
N TRP A 8 -5.86 7.92 0.71
CA TRP A 8 -5.19 8.72 1.74
C TRP A 8 -4.61 10.03 1.21
N SER A 9 -4.48 10.17 -0.11
CA SER A 9 -4.03 11.41 -0.76
C SER A 9 -5.13 12.48 -0.87
N PHE A 10 -6.40 12.08 -0.68
CA PHE A 10 -7.54 12.97 -0.91
C PHE A 10 -7.87 13.84 0.31
N PRO A 11 -8.46 15.01 0.09
CA PRO A 11 -9.08 15.77 1.19
C PRO A 11 -10.20 14.96 1.83
N ALA A 12 -10.59 15.36 3.05
CA ALA A 12 -11.74 14.78 3.71
C ALA A 12 -13.01 14.95 2.84
N GLY A 13 -13.75 13.87 2.64
CA GLY A 13 -14.94 13.83 1.81
C GLY A 13 -15.46 12.41 1.65
N SER A 14 -16.49 12.23 0.84
CA SER A 14 -17.02 10.91 0.49
C SER A 14 -16.14 10.20 -0.54
N LEU A 15 -16.28 8.86 -0.61
CA LEU A 15 -15.62 8.07 -1.67
C LEU A 15 -16.07 8.53 -3.07
N ALA A 16 -17.36 8.87 -3.24
CA ALA A 16 -17.89 9.32 -4.53
C ALA A 16 -17.25 10.65 -4.99
N GLU A 17 -17.05 11.60 -4.08
CA GLU A 17 -16.34 12.86 -4.37
C GLU A 17 -14.88 12.60 -4.73
N SER A 18 -14.22 11.68 -4.02
CA SER A 18 -12.83 11.28 -4.30
C SER A 18 -12.70 10.61 -5.68
N PHE A 19 -13.64 9.76 -6.06
CA PHE A 19 -13.64 9.12 -7.39
C PHE A 19 -13.85 10.16 -8.50
N ALA A 20 -14.78 11.12 -8.30
CA ALA A 20 -14.99 12.20 -9.26
C ALA A 20 -13.74 13.07 -9.43
N LEU A 21 -13.08 13.45 -8.33
CA LEU A 21 -11.85 14.24 -8.34
C LEU A 21 -10.68 13.46 -8.97
N ALA A 22 -10.55 12.15 -8.67
CA ALA A 22 -9.55 11.30 -9.30
C ALA A 22 -9.72 11.26 -10.82
N LYS A 23 -10.96 11.09 -11.28
CA LYS A 23 -11.30 11.06 -12.71
C LYS A 23 -10.99 12.38 -13.39
N ASP A 24 -11.42 13.49 -12.79
CA ASP A 24 -11.17 14.84 -13.32
C ASP A 24 -9.66 15.14 -13.43
N ALA A 25 -8.89 14.72 -12.43
CA ALA A 25 -7.43 14.81 -12.46
C ALA A 25 -6.75 13.83 -13.43
N GLY A 26 -7.47 12.88 -14.04
CA GLY A 26 -6.94 11.96 -15.04
C GLY A 26 -6.30 10.68 -14.47
N PHE A 27 -6.69 10.25 -13.28
CA PHE A 27 -6.37 8.92 -12.76
C PHE A 27 -7.26 7.84 -13.40
N GLU A 28 -6.75 6.61 -13.49
CA GLU A 28 -7.45 5.46 -14.05
C GLU A 28 -8.11 4.62 -12.95
N GLY A 29 -7.61 4.71 -11.72
CA GLY A 29 -8.13 3.98 -10.58
C GLY A 29 -7.76 4.58 -9.23
N VAL A 30 -8.47 4.11 -8.20
CA VAL A 30 -8.25 4.49 -6.80
C VAL A 30 -8.02 3.23 -5.96
N GLU A 31 -6.99 3.27 -5.14
CA GLU A 31 -6.82 2.38 -4.02
C GLU A 31 -7.65 2.91 -2.85
N VAL A 32 -8.66 2.15 -2.42
CA VAL A 32 -9.47 2.52 -1.25
C VAL A 32 -8.88 1.96 0.04
N ALA A 33 -9.30 2.48 1.18
CA ALA A 33 -8.82 2.01 2.48
C ALA A 33 -9.95 1.49 3.36
N LEU A 34 -9.71 0.34 3.98
CA LEU A 34 -10.56 -0.25 5.01
C LEU A 34 -10.21 0.34 6.37
N ASP A 35 -11.23 0.69 7.16
CA ASP A 35 -11.06 1.24 8.50
C ASP A 35 -12.04 0.56 9.50
N GLU A 36 -12.00 0.94 10.77
CA GLU A 36 -12.98 0.47 11.77
C GLU A 36 -14.38 1.05 11.51
N SER A 37 -14.46 2.26 10.99
CA SER A 37 -15.70 3.00 10.74
C SER A 37 -15.63 3.79 9.43
N GLY A 38 -16.75 4.37 9.00
CA GLY A 38 -16.85 5.16 7.76
C GLY A 38 -17.51 4.39 6.63
N GLU A 39 -17.39 4.90 5.40
CA GLU A 39 -18.06 4.34 4.23
C GLU A 39 -17.53 2.95 3.85
N LEU A 40 -16.23 2.69 4.09
CA LEU A 40 -15.61 1.39 3.88
C LEU A 40 -14.98 0.92 5.19
N SER A 41 -15.66 0.01 5.87
CA SER A 41 -15.29 -0.43 7.20
C SER A 41 -15.35 -1.95 7.36
N LEU A 42 -14.86 -2.43 8.52
CA LEU A 42 -14.93 -3.85 8.87
C LEU A 42 -16.36 -4.40 8.86
N THR A 43 -17.37 -3.56 9.00
CA THR A 43 -18.80 -3.94 9.05
C THR A 43 -19.55 -3.66 7.76
N THR A 44 -18.91 -3.08 6.73
CA THR A 44 -19.55 -2.75 5.44
C THR A 44 -20.15 -4.00 4.81
N SER A 45 -21.45 -3.96 4.54
CA SER A 45 -22.20 -5.08 3.95
C SER A 45 -21.90 -5.25 2.46
N GLU A 46 -22.23 -6.44 1.90
CA GLU A 46 -22.09 -6.70 0.46
C GLU A 46 -22.91 -5.73 -0.41
N ARG A 47 -24.07 -5.30 0.07
CA ARG A 47 -24.88 -4.30 -0.62
C ARG A 47 -24.16 -2.95 -0.72
N GLU A 48 -23.52 -2.53 0.37
CA GLU A 48 -22.73 -1.29 0.42
C GLU A 48 -21.46 -1.39 -0.43
N LEU A 49 -20.74 -2.52 -0.38
CA LEU A 49 -19.61 -2.79 -1.30
C LEU A 49 -20.06 -2.68 -2.76
N GLY A 50 -21.22 -3.25 -3.09
CA GLY A 50 -21.82 -3.12 -4.41
C GLY A 50 -22.17 -1.68 -4.78
N ALA A 51 -22.57 -0.84 -3.83
CA ALA A 51 -22.83 0.58 -4.06
C ALA A 51 -21.54 1.36 -4.32
N ILE A 52 -20.49 1.13 -3.51
CA ILE A 52 -19.17 1.75 -3.69
C ILE A 52 -18.59 1.38 -5.06
N ARG A 53 -18.65 0.09 -5.44
CA ARG A 53 -18.18 -0.38 -6.75
C ARG A 53 -18.93 0.29 -7.91
N ARG A 54 -20.24 0.46 -7.80
CA ARG A 54 -21.02 1.18 -8.82
C ARG A 54 -20.63 2.66 -8.90
N ALA A 55 -20.50 3.34 -7.76
CA ALA A 55 -20.10 4.74 -7.72
C ALA A 55 -18.74 4.98 -8.39
N ALA A 56 -17.76 4.08 -8.20
CA ALA A 56 -16.48 4.15 -8.90
C ALA A 56 -16.64 3.89 -10.41
N ALA A 57 -17.40 2.87 -10.79
CA ALA A 57 -17.64 2.51 -12.19
C ALA A 57 -18.38 3.62 -12.96
N ASP A 58 -19.36 4.28 -12.35
CA ASP A 58 -20.10 5.41 -12.92
C ASP A 58 -19.18 6.61 -13.24
N GLN A 59 -18.08 6.76 -12.50
CA GLN A 59 -17.01 7.72 -12.78
C GLN A 59 -15.94 7.18 -13.73
N GLY A 60 -16.00 5.90 -14.12
CA GLY A 60 -14.95 5.24 -14.90
C GLY A 60 -13.63 5.12 -14.14
N ILE A 61 -13.70 4.87 -12.83
CA ILE A 61 -12.58 4.60 -11.92
C ILE A 61 -12.56 3.10 -11.60
N GLU A 62 -11.38 2.49 -11.72
CA GLU A 62 -11.14 1.09 -11.33
C GLU A 62 -10.70 1.03 -9.86
N LEU A 63 -11.33 0.17 -9.06
CA LEU A 63 -10.90 -0.14 -7.69
C LEU A 63 -9.97 -1.36 -7.78
N TYR A 64 -8.66 -1.15 -7.69
CA TYR A 64 -7.67 -2.18 -7.97
C TYR A 64 -6.95 -2.72 -6.74
N SER A 65 -7.08 -2.03 -5.61
CA SER A 65 -6.43 -2.38 -4.35
C SER A 65 -7.23 -1.86 -3.16
N VAL A 66 -7.11 -2.57 -2.03
CA VAL A 66 -7.62 -2.12 -0.73
C VAL A 66 -6.46 -2.03 0.25
N ALA A 67 -6.19 -0.82 0.76
CA ALA A 67 -5.25 -0.58 1.85
C ALA A 67 -5.94 -0.68 3.22
N CYS A 68 -5.18 -0.66 4.33
CA CYS A 68 -5.74 -0.65 5.68
C CYS A 68 -4.76 -0.02 6.67
N GLY A 69 -5.22 1.03 7.38
CA GLY A 69 -4.44 1.70 8.42
C GLY A 69 -4.45 1.00 9.78
N LEU A 70 -5.33 0.03 9.99
CA LEU A 70 -5.49 -0.66 11.28
C LEU A 70 -4.27 -1.48 11.69
N TYR A 71 -3.38 -1.79 10.76
CA TYR A 71 -2.11 -2.48 11.06
C TYR A 71 -1.13 -1.64 11.87
N TRP A 72 -1.36 -0.36 12.04
CA TRP A 72 -0.62 0.47 12.99
C TRP A 72 -1.12 0.34 14.43
N GLN A 73 -2.33 -0.18 14.62
CA GLN A 73 -2.94 -0.44 15.93
C GLN A 73 -2.82 -1.91 16.33
N TYR A 74 -3.04 -2.83 15.37
CA TYR A 74 -3.06 -4.28 15.56
C TYR A 74 -1.93 -4.93 14.75
N TRP A 75 -0.87 -5.38 15.43
CA TRP A 75 0.30 -5.91 14.77
C TRP A 75 0.25 -7.44 14.64
N LEU A 76 0.49 -7.97 13.46
CA LEU A 76 0.66 -9.41 13.23
C LEU A 76 1.83 -9.99 14.06
N SER A 77 2.78 -9.13 14.44
CA SER A 77 3.95 -9.46 15.24
C SER A 77 3.78 -9.26 16.77
N ALA A 78 2.66 -8.71 17.24
CA ALA A 78 2.46 -8.30 18.63
C ALA A 78 2.80 -9.40 19.66
N ASP A 79 3.21 -8.99 20.87
CA ASP A 79 3.40 -9.94 21.99
C ASP A 79 2.07 -10.51 22.46
N ASP A 80 1.01 -9.70 22.48
CA ASP A 80 -0.33 -10.16 22.82
C ASP A 80 -0.92 -11.02 21.70
N LYS A 81 -1.28 -12.25 22.05
CA LYS A 81 -1.92 -13.19 21.13
C LYS A 81 -3.28 -12.70 20.64
N ALA A 82 -4.08 -12.05 21.50
CA ALA A 82 -5.40 -11.55 21.10
C ALA A 82 -5.28 -10.44 20.05
N GLU A 83 -4.27 -9.57 20.16
CA GLU A 83 -3.97 -8.58 19.16
C GLU A 83 -3.57 -9.23 17.81
N ARG A 84 -2.72 -10.27 17.81
CA ARG A 84 -2.35 -10.99 16.58
C ARG A 84 -3.55 -11.64 15.92
N GLU A 85 -4.44 -12.27 16.67
CA GLU A 85 -5.68 -12.86 16.12
C GLU A 85 -6.57 -11.76 15.49
N LYS A 86 -6.74 -10.62 16.19
CA LYS A 86 -7.47 -9.48 15.64
C LYS A 86 -6.86 -8.96 14.35
N ALA A 87 -5.53 -8.87 14.27
CA ALA A 87 -4.83 -8.46 13.05
C ALA A 87 -5.08 -9.45 11.90
N LYS A 88 -5.06 -10.76 12.16
CA LYS A 88 -5.40 -11.78 11.14
C LYS A 88 -6.85 -11.68 10.68
N ASP A 89 -7.79 -11.41 11.58
CA ASP A 89 -9.21 -11.24 11.23
C ASP A 89 -9.42 -9.99 10.36
N ILE A 90 -8.65 -8.92 10.60
CA ILE A 90 -8.63 -7.73 9.73
C ILE A 90 -8.15 -8.11 8.33
N VAL A 91 -7.08 -8.90 8.18
CA VAL A 91 -6.60 -9.35 6.86
C VAL A 91 -7.66 -10.18 6.15
N ARG A 92 -8.30 -11.13 6.83
CA ARG A 92 -9.39 -11.95 6.25
C ARG A 92 -10.52 -11.08 5.76
N ARG A 93 -10.95 -10.13 6.60
CA ARG A 93 -12.01 -9.19 6.23
C ARG A 93 -11.62 -8.30 5.06
N GLN A 94 -10.39 -7.84 5.02
CA GLN A 94 -9.87 -7.01 3.91
C GLN A 94 -9.85 -7.79 2.59
N LEU A 95 -9.50 -9.09 2.60
CA LEU A 95 -9.59 -9.96 1.43
C LEU A 95 -11.03 -10.09 0.90
N GLU A 96 -12.02 -10.29 1.80
CA GLU A 96 -13.43 -10.35 1.43
C GLU A 96 -13.92 -9.02 0.83
N VAL A 97 -13.56 -7.91 1.47
CA VAL A 97 -13.88 -6.56 1.00
C VAL A 97 -13.29 -6.30 -0.39
N ALA A 98 -12.02 -6.67 -0.59
CA ALA A 98 -11.37 -6.51 -1.89
C ALA A 98 -12.07 -7.31 -2.97
N ALA A 99 -12.42 -8.57 -2.71
CA ALA A 99 -13.21 -9.39 -3.62
C ALA A 99 -14.58 -8.77 -3.95
N GLY A 100 -15.29 -8.26 -2.93
CA GLY A 100 -16.59 -7.59 -3.10
C GLY A 100 -16.51 -6.30 -3.93
N LEU A 101 -15.39 -5.58 -3.85
CA LEU A 101 -15.11 -4.39 -4.66
C LEU A 101 -14.57 -4.73 -6.06
N GLY A 102 -14.13 -5.96 -6.30
CA GLY A 102 -13.48 -6.38 -7.55
C GLY A 102 -11.99 -6.02 -7.61
N ALA A 103 -11.37 -5.69 -6.48
CA ALA A 103 -9.93 -5.47 -6.37
C ALA A 103 -9.18 -6.81 -6.30
N ASP A 104 -7.99 -6.87 -6.89
CA ASP A 104 -7.18 -8.09 -7.00
C ASP A 104 -6.08 -8.20 -5.93
N THR A 105 -5.87 -7.15 -5.14
CA THR A 105 -4.78 -7.07 -4.17
C THR A 105 -5.21 -6.29 -2.93
N ILE A 106 -4.72 -6.70 -1.77
CA ILE A 106 -4.77 -5.91 -0.53
C ILE A 106 -3.36 -5.49 -0.11
N LEU A 107 -3.23 -4.32 0.52
CA LEU A 107 -1.99 -3.87 1.14
C LEU A 107 -1.98 -4.27 2.61
N VAL A 108 -0.94 -4.98 3.04
CA VAL A 108 -0.76 -5.45 4.41
C VAL A 108 0.61 -5.04 4.94
N ILE A 109 0.66 -4.48 6.14
CA ILE A 109 1.93 -4.31 6.87
C ILE A 109 2.29 -5.67 7.48
N PRO A 110 3.42 -6.29 7.08
CA PRO A 110 3.73 -7.68 7.42
C PRO A 110 3.97 -7.91 8.92
N GLY A 111 4.39 -6.86 9.63
CA GLY A 111 4.70 -6.87 11.05
C GLY A 111 5.38 -5.57 11.46
N CYS A 112 5.58 -5.42 12.75
CA CYS A 112 6.20 -4.24 13.33
C CYS A 112 7.10 -4.65 14.50
N VAL A 113 8.31 -4.10 14.53
CA VAL A 113 9.18 -4.11 15.71
C VAL A 113 8.87 -2.91 16.58
N ASN A 114 8.76 -1.75 15.95
CA ASN A 114 8.31 -0.47 16.50
C ASN A 114 8.15 0.53 15.34
N ALA A 115 7.38 1.58 15.53
CA ALA A 115 7.29 2.69 14.60
C ALA A 115 7.41 4.02 15.36
N ASP A 116 8.13 4.98 14.79
CA ASP A 116 8.46 6.23 15.47
C ASP A 116 7.24 7.13 15.80
N PHE A 117 6.12 6.86 15.15
CA PHE A 117 4.83 7.54 15.38
C PHE A 117 3.83 6.70 16.18
N ALA A 118 4.20 5.48 16.57
CA ALA A 118 3.41 4.61 17.44
C ALA A 118 3.83 4.80 18.91
N ASP A 119 3.31 3.95 19.80
CA ASP A 119 3.71 3.91 21.20
C ASP A 119 5.22 3.58 21.30
N PRO A 120 6.06 4.49 21.82
CA PRO A 120 7.51 4.28 21.90
C PRO A 120 7.90 3.10 22.78
N ASP A 121 7.05 2.72 23.74
CA ASP A 121 7.30 1.62 24.67
C ASP A 121 6.86 0.26 24.08
N LYS A 122 6.08 0.25 22.99
CA LYS A 122 5.67 -0.96 22.30
C LYS A 122 6.78 -1.44 21.36
N VAL A 123 7.67 -2.29 21.89
CA VAL A 123 8.80 -2.85 21.13
C VAL A 123 8.73 -4.37 21.16
N VAL A 124 8.58 -4.98 19.99
CA VAL A 124 8.63 -6.44 19.80
C VAL A 124 10.04 -6.86 19.40
N SER A 125 10.56 -7.97 19.93
CA SER A 125 11.86 -8.46 19.49
C SER A 125 11.84 -8.78 17.99
N TYR A 126 12.92 -8.45 17.26
CA TYR A 126 12.98 -8.68 15.82
C TYR A 126 12.76 -10.16 15.45
N LYS A 127 13.34 -11.08 16.23
CA LYS A 127 13.16 -12.51 16.07
C LYS A 127 11.69 -12.92 16.20
N ASP A 128 11.04 -12.48 17.26
CA ASP A 128 9.64 -12.81 17.50
C ASP A 128 8.72 -12.17 16.46
N ALA A 129 9.01 -10.95 16.05
CA ALA A 129 8.30 -10.29 14.96
C ALA A 129 8.39 -11.10 13.67
N TYR A 130 9.58 -11.61 13.34
CA TYR A 130 9.79 -12.43 12.15
C TYR A 130 9.03 -13.75 12.21
N GLU A 131 9.17 -14.49 13.30
CA GLU A 131 8.56 -15.82 13.47
C GLU A 131 7.02 -15.73 13.45
N ARG A 132 6.45 -14.78 14.22
CA ARG A 132 5.00 -14.58 14.32
C ARG A 132 4.38 -14.06 13.02
N SER A 133 5.03 -13.11 12.36
CA SER A 133 4.57 -12.58 11.06
C SER A 133 4.61 -13.66 9.98
N LEU A 134 5.65 -14.49 9.96
CA LEU A 134 5.74 -15.59 9.02
C LEU A 134 4.66 -16.65 9.26
N GLU A 135 4.42 -17.02 10.52
CA GLU A 135 3.34 -17.93 10.92
C GLU A 135 1.99 -17.39 10.46
N ALA A 136 1.70 -16.12 10.76
CA ALA A 136 0.45 -15.47 10.36
C ALA A 136 0.27 -15.47 8.84
N MET A 137 1.30 -15.11 8.07
CA MET A 137 1.24 -15.10 6.60
C MET A 137 1.09 -16.51 6.01
N CYS A 138 1.72 -17.53 6.60
CA CYS A 138 1.55 -18.92 6.20
C CYS A 138 0.12 -19.44 6.46
N GLU A 139 -0.57 -18.92 7.46
CA GLU A 139 -1.99 -19.19 7.70
C GLU A 139 -2.87 -18.44 6.68
N LEU A 140 -2.68 -17.14 6.55
CA LEU A 140 -3.52 -16.24 5.74
C LEU A 140 -3.41 -16.46 4.22
N LYS A 141 -2.29 -17.02 3.75
CA LYS A 141 -2.15 -17.33 2.31
C LYS A 141 -3.27 -18.25 1.80
N THR A 142 -3.78 -19.17 2.63
CA THR A 142 -4.86 -20.08 2.24
C THR A 142 -6.17 -19.35 2.00
N ASP A 143 -6.43 -18.28 2.77
CA ASP A 143 -7.58 -17.40 2.55
C ASP A 143 -7.42 -16.59 1.26
N ALA A 144 -6.23 -16.05 1.00
CA ALA A 144 -5.91 -15.32 -0.23
C ALA A 144 -6.08 -16.22 -1.47
N GLU A 145 -5.57 -17.44 -1.44
CA GLU A 145 -5.71 -18.44 -2.51
C GLU A 145 -7.16 -18.82 -2.76
N ARG A 146 -7.93 -19.06 -1.69
CA ARG A 146 -9.36 -19.43 -1.77
C ARG A 146 -10.21 -18.29 -2.33
N ILE A 147 -9.93 -17.05 -1.94
CA ILE A 147 -10.68 -15.87 -2.37
C ILE A 147 -10.23 -15.38 -3.76
N GLY A 148 -8.97 -15.64 -4.14
CA GLY A 148 -8.40 -15.20 -5.40
C GLY A 148 -7.91 -13.75 -5.38
N VAL A 149 -7.60 -13.20 -4.17
CA VAL A 149 -7.08 -11.85 -3.97
C VAL A 149 -5.68 -11.93 -3.39
N SER A 150 -4.74 -11.16 -3.92
CA SER A 150 -3.35 -11.20 -3.47
C SER A 150 -3.13 -10.36 -2.21
N ILE A 151 -2.25 -10.84 -1.33
CA ILE A 151 -1.69 -10.07 -0.21
C ILE A 151 -0.39 -9.43 -0.70
N GLY A 152 -0.34 -8.11 -0.75
CA GLY A 152 0.86 -7.32 -1.00
C GLY A 152 1.46 -6.83 0.31
N LEU A 153 2.68 -7.28 0.63
CA LEU A 153 3.39 -6.88 1.83
C LEU A 153 4.14 -5.58 1.59
N GLU A 154 3.81 -4.54 2.34
CA GLU A 154 4.42 -3.23 2.17
C GLU A 154 5.71 -3.08 3.00
N ASN A 155 6.73 -2.51 2.38
CA ASN A 155 7.92 -2.02 3.06
C ASN A 155 7.64 -0.65 3.67
N VAL A 156 7.38 -0.65 4.98
CA VAL A 156 7.12 0.56 5.78
C VAL A 156 8.19 0.77 6.84
N TRP A 157 8.16 1.92 7.52
CA TRP A 157 9.09 2.23 8.60
C TRP A 157 8.70 1.59 9.94
N SER A 158 8.47 0.30 9.91
CA SER A 158 8.14 -0.55 11.06
C SER A 158 9.36 -1.22 11.72
N LYS A 159 10.58 -0.87 11.28
CA LYS A 159 11.85 -1.49 11.70
C LYS A 159 11.87 -3.01 11.46
N PHE A 160 11.06 -3.48 10.50
CA PHE A 160 10.90 -4.90 10.16
C PHE A 160 11.02 -5.09 8.64
N LEU A 161 11.64 -6.20 8.20
CA LEU A 161 11.95 -6.51 6.80
C LEU A 161 12.63 -5.32 6.09
N THR A 162 13.74 -4.88 6.65
CA THR A 162 14.41 -3.63 6.29
C THR A 162 15.26 -3.68 5.03
N SER A 163 15.42 -4.86 4.43
CA SER A 163 16.18 -5.05 3.19
C SER A 163 15.39 -5.83 2.13
N PRO A 164 15.69 -5.61 0.82
CA PRO A 164 15.00 -6.33 -0.24
C PRO A 164 15.29 -7.84 -0.25
N ILE A 165 16.46 -8.24 0.22
CA ILE A 165 16.84 -9.67 0.33
C ILE A 165 15.97 -10.33 1.39
N GLU A 166 15.83 -9.70 2.55
CA GLU A 166 15.01 -10.20 3.65
C GLU A 166 13.52 -10.28 3.26
N MET A 167 12.98 -9.23 2.60
CA MET A 167 11.61 -9.22 2.09
C MET A 167 11.41 -10.36 1.05
N ARG A 168 12.34 -10.54 0.12
CA ARG A 168 12.29 -11.64 -0.86
C ARG A 168 12.26 -13.00 -0.17
N GLU A 169 13.17 -13.25 0.77
CA GLU A 169 13.27 -14.53 1.47
C GLU A 169 12.03 -14.80 2.34
N PHE A 170 11.45 -13.75 2.93
CA PHE A 170 10.23 -13.85 3.69
C PHE A 170 9.05 -14.27 2.79
N ILE A 171 8.87 -13.61 1.63
CA ILE A 171 7.84 -13.96 0.64
C ILE A 171 8.05 -15.39 0.12
N ASP A 172 9.29 -15.77 -0.20
CA ASP A 172 9.59 -17.11 -0.71
C ASP A 172 9.31 -18.20 0.31
N LYS A 173 9.54 -17.96 1.61
CA LYS A 173 9.19 -18.90 2.69
C LYS A 173 7.68 -19.09 2.85
N ILE A 174 6.87 -18.07 2.60
CA ILE A 174 5.41 -18.19 2.59
C ILE A 174 4.97 -19.14 1.47
N GLY A 175 5.60 -19.04 0.30
CA GLY A 175 5.45 -20.00 -0.78
C GLY A 175 4.07 -20.03 -1.42
N SER A 176 3.47 -18.86 -1.68
CA SER A 176 2.18 -18.71 -2.35
C SER A 176 2.25 -17.70 -3.48
N PRO A 177 1.66 -17.98 -4.65
CA PRO A 177 1.56 -17.00 -5.73
C PRO A 177 0.62 -15.83 -5.38
N TYR A 178 -0.17 -15.94 -4.33
CA TYR A 178 -1.06 -14.89 -3.84
C TYR A 178 -0.43 -14.01 -2.76
N VAL A 179 0.84 -14.22 -2.40
CA VAL A 179 1.58 -13.34 -1.49
C VAL A 179 2.80 -12.77 -2.19
N GLY A 180 2.95 -11.45 -2.15
CA GLY A 180 4.07 -10.77 -2.77
C GLY A 180 4.33 -9.41 -2.13
N SER A 181 5.14 -8.57 -2.79
CA SER A 181 5.46 -7.24 -2.29
C SER A 181 4.46 -6.20 -2.81
N TYR A 182 4.03 -5.33 -1.93
CA TYR A 182 3.49 -4.01 -2.25
C TYR A 182 4.65 -3.01 -2.08
N LEU A 183 5.36 -2.73 -3.15
CA LEU A 183 6.62 -1.99 -3.06
C LEU A 183 6.37 -0.49 -2.99
N ASP A 184 6.68 0.15 -1.86
CA ASP A 184 6.70 1.60 -1.74
C ASP A 184 8.10 2.15 -2.04
N ILE A 185 8.19 2.96 -3.10
CA ILE A 185 9.43 3.53 -3.62
C ILE A 185 10.01 4.58 -2.67
N GLY A 186 9.15 5.45 -2.11
CA GLY A 186 9.59 6.52 -1.23
C GLY A 186 10.07 6.02 0.14
N ASN A 187 9.39 5.01 0.68
CA ASN A 187 9.78 4.39 1.95
C ASN A 187 11.19 3.76 1.90
N VAL A 188 11.57 3.22 0.72
CA VAL A 188 12.92 2.66 0.52
C VAL A 188 14.01 3.72 0.63
N LEU A 189 13.73 4.95 0.18
CA LEU A 189 14.77 5.96 -0.01
C LEU A 189 15.45 6.41 1.29
N PHE A 190 14.80 6.16 2.43
CA PHE A 190 15.36 6.44 3.74
C PHE A 190 16.67 5.66 4.00
N ASN A 191 16.75 4.40 3.60
CA ASN A 191 17.89 3.52 3.89
C ASN A 191 18.36 2.67 2.69
N GLY A 192 17.85 2.93 1.47
CA GLY A 192 18.18 2.09 0.32
C GLY A 192 17.98 2.79 -1.02
N TYR A 193 18.02 2.00 -2.06
CA TYR A 193 17.84 2.39 -3.45
C TYR A 193 16.65 1.61 -4.04
N PRO A 194 15.57 2.29 -4.43
CA PRO A 194 14.35 1.63 -4.90
C PRO A 194 14.57 0.68 -6.09
N GLU A 195 15.46 1.04 -7.03
CA GLU A 195 15.80 0.22 -8.18
C GLU A 195 16.41 -1.14 -7.78
N HIS A 196 17.18 -1.20 -6.69
CA HIS A 196 17.70 -2.47 -6.16
C HIS A 196 16.59 -3.34 -5.56
N TRP A 197 15.58 -2.72 -4.92
CA TRP A 197 14.42 -3.45 -4.43
C TRP A 197 13.61 -4.03 -5.58
N VAL A 198 13.38 -3.24 -6.64
CA VAL A 198 12.69 -3.72 -7.84
C VAL A 198 13.41 -4.92 -8.45
N GLU A 199 14.73 -4.82 -8.64
CA GLU A 199 15.56 -5.89 -9.22
C GLU A 199 15.49 -7.18 -8.39
N ILE A 200 15.65 -7.08 -7.07
CA ILE A 200 15.70 -8.23 -6.16
C ILE A 200 14.33 -8.88 -5.99
N LEU A 201 13.25 -8.10 -5.90
CA LEU A 201 11.90 -8.61 -5.74
C LEU A 201 11.33 -9.18 -7.05
N GLY A 202 11.64 -8.58 -8.18
CA GLY A 202 11.28 -9.09 -9.50
C GLY A 202 9.78 -9.39 -9.64
N SER A 203 9.44 -10.60 -10.06
CA SER A 203 8.05 -11.04 -10.26
C SER A 203 7.21 -11.15 -8.98
N ARG A 204 7.81 -10.97 -7.80
CA ARG A 204 7.09 -10.94 -6.52
C ARG A 204 6.34 -9.64 -6.29
N ILE A 205 6.62 -8.60 -7.07
CA ILE A 205 5.94 -7.30 -6.96
C ILE A 205 4.50 -7.43 -7.43
N LYS A 206 3.54 -7.18 -6.54
CA LYS A 206 2.10 -7.17 -6.82
C LYS A 206 1.62 -5.79 -7.23
N LYS A 207 2.00 -4.77 -6.47
CA LYS A 207 1.66 -3.35 -6.67
C LYS A 207 2.85 -2.48 -6.29
N VAL A 208 2.82 -1.22 -6.71
CA VAL A 208 3.86 -0.25 -6.41
C VAL A 208 3.22 1.05 -5.92
N HIS A 209 3.69 1.56 -4.77
CA HIS A 209 3.42 2.93 -4.35
C HIS A 209 4.51 3.87 -4.86
N PHE A 210 4.09 4.99 -5.42
CA PHE A 210 4.94 6.12 -5.75
C PHE A 210 4.80 7.19 -4.67
N LYS A 211 5.87 7.38 -3.93
CA LYS A 211 6.11 8.46 -2.98
C LYS A 211 7.44 9.10 -3.30
N ASP A 212 7.65 10.32 -2.89
CA ASP A 212 8.96 10.95 -2.97
C ASP A 212 9.46 11.40 -1.61
N TYR A 213 10.77 11.40 -1.45
CA TYR A 213 11.40 11.62 -0.17
C TYR A 213 12.68 12.43 -0.33
N ARG A 214 12.85 13.46 0.50
CA ARG A 214 14.05 14.28 0.57
C ARG A 214 14.95 13.80 1.70
N LYS A 215 16.02 13.09 1.36
CA LYS A 215 16.95 12.45 2.32
C LYS A 215 17.52 13.40 3.36
N GLN A 216 17.87 14.63 2.95
CA GLN A 216 18.44 15.62 3.85
C GLN A 216 17.47 16.16 4.92
N ALA A 217 16.15 16.09 4.67
CA ALA A 217 15.16 16.49 5.66
C ALA A 217 15.07 15.49 6.82
N GLY A 218 15.19 14.20 6.52
CA GLY A 218 15.11 13.13 7.51
C GLY A 218 13.71 12.94 8.09
N GLY A 219 13.46 11.80 8.74
CA GLY A 219 12.19 11.48 9.40
C GLY A 219 10.95 11.61 8.50
N LEU A 220 9.77 11.62 9.10
CA LEU A 220 8.50 11.73 8.36
C LEU A 220 8.36 13.05 7.59
N HIS A 221 9.07 14.11 8.01
CA HIS A 221 9.07 15.40 7.32
C HIS A 221 9.81 15.40 5.98
N GLY A 222 10.51 14.33 5.66
CA GLY A 222 11.18 14.14 4.38
C GLY A 222 10.24 13.80 3.22
N PHE A 223 9.01 13.34 3.47
CA PHE A 223 8.05 13.09 2.41
C PHE A 223 7.60 14.39 1.74
N VAL A 224 7.65 14.41 0.42
CA VAL A 224 7.38 15.58 -0.42
C VAL A 224 6.58 15.17 -1.65
N ASP A 225 6.12 16.16 -2.41
CA ASP A 225 5.45 15.92 -3.70
C ASP A 225 6.34 15.12 -4.65
N LEU A 226 5.72 14.33 -5.52
CA LEU A 226 6.44 13.61 -6.57
C LEU A 226 7.28 14.57 -7.41
N LEU A 227 8.52 14.20 -7.67
CA LEU A 227 9.55 14.97 -8.37
C LEU A 227 10.15 16.14 -7.57
N ALA A 228 9.74 16.31 -6.31
CA ALA A 228 10.34 17.30 -5.41
C ALA A 228 11.39 16.71 -4.46
N GLY A 229 11.51 15.38 -4.43
CA GLY A 229 12.47 14.64 -3.59
C GLY A 229 13.68 14.14 -4.34
N ASP A 230 14.27 13.07 -3.82
CA ASP A 230 15.53 12.49 -4.29
C ASP A 230 15.35 11.11 -4.96
N VAL A 231 14.11 10.69 -5.27
CA VAL A 231 13.86 9.43 -5.99
C VAL A 231 14.33 9.55 -7.44
N ASP A 232 15.23 8.67 -7.88
CA ASP A 232 15.57 8.51 -9.32
C ASP A 232 14.44 7.79 -10.06
N TYR A 233 13.34 8.49 -10.33
CA TYR A 233 12.22 7.91 -11.09
C TYR A 233 12.62 7.35 -12.46
N PRO A 234 13.51 7.99 -13.25
CA PRO A 234 14.02 7.35 -14.46
C PRO A 234 14.69 5.99 -14.20
N GLY A 235 15.46 5.86 -13.11
CA GLY A 235 16.07 4.60 -12.67
C GLY A 235 15.03 3.56 -12.27
N VAL A 236 14.08 3.94 -11.42
CA VAL A 236 12.95 3.10 -10.98
C VAL A 236 12.16 2.58 -12.18
N MET A 237 11.82 3.45 -13.13
CA MET A 237 11.05 3.07 -14.32
C MET A 237 11.82 2.11 -15.24
N ARG A 238 13.14 2.28 -15.37
CA ARG A 238 13.98 1.30 -16.08
C ARG A 238 13.97 -0.06 -15.37
N ALA A 239 14.12 -0.07 -14.05
CA ALA A 239 14.13 -1.30 -13.26
C ALA A 239 12.77 -2.04 -13.34
N LEU A 240 11.63 -1.34 -13.17
CA LEU A 240 10.29 -1.92 -13.30
C LEU A 240 10.08 -2.54 -14.69
N LYS A 241 10.50 -1.86 -15.75
CA LYS A 241 10.44 -2.42 -17.12
C LYS A 241 11.32 -3.64 -17.29
N ALA A 242 12.52 -3.62 -16.72
CA ALA A 242 13.49 -4.73 -16.82
C ALA A 242 12.97 -6.01 -16.17
N VAL A 243 12.22 -5.92 -15.06
CA VAL A 243 11.59 -7.08 -14.41
C VAL A 243 10.22 -7.43 -15.00
N GLY A 244 9.77 -6.72 -16.04
CA GLY A 244 8.49 -6.98 -16.72
C GLY A 244 7.26 -6.53 -15.95
N TYR A 245 7.39 -5.61 -15.00
CA TYR A 245 6.24 -5.07 -14.27
C TYR A 245 5.44 -4.10 -15.15
N ASP A 246 4.15 -4.38 -15.33
CA ASP A 246 3.19 -3.56 -16.08
C ASP A 246 1.86 -3.36 -15.33
N GLY A 247 1.90 -3.48 -14.01
CA GLY A 247 0.74 -3.35 -13.14
C GLY A 247 0.38 -1.90 -12.79
N TRP A 248 -0.31 -1.74 -11.67
CA TRP A 248 -0.68 -0.45 -11.11
C TRP A 248 0.49 0.21 -10.38
N VAL A 249 0.67 1.50 -10.63
CA VAL A 249 1.50 2.39 -9.83
C VAL A 249 0.60 3.43 -9.18
N SER A 250 0.55 3.43 -7.86
CA SER A 250 -0.34 4.27 -7.05
C SER A 250 0.45 5.38 -6.42
N ALA A 251 0.08 6.63 -6.66
CA ALA A 251 0.62 7.71 -5.83
C ALA A 251 0.02 7.66 -4.44
N GLU A 252 0.84 7.76 -3.40
CA GLU A 252 0.40 7.95 -2.03
C GLU A 252 1.02 9.21 -1.46
N MET A 253 0.19 10.26 -1.35
CA MET A 253 0.61 11.60 -0.98
C MET A 253 0.21 11.91 0.45
N ILE A 254 1.13 11.71 1.36
CA ILE A 254 0.99 11.99 2.80
C ILE A 254 2.26 12.77 3.25
N PRO A 255 2.12 13.95 3.90
CA PRO A 255 0.87 14.60 4.30
C PRO A 255 0.18 15.36 3.18
N ASN A 256 -1.15 15.54 3.34
CA ASN A 256 -1.95 16.35 2.43
C ASN A 256 -1.61 17.85 2.59
N TYR A 257 -1.95 18.66 1.55
CA TYR A 257 -1.84 20.12 1.65
C TYR A 257 -2.75 20.67 2.75
N ARG A 258 -2.27 21.68 3.47
CA ARG A 258 -3.06 22.39 4.49
C ARG A 258 -4.14 23.27 3.87
N TYR A 259 -3.87 23.85 2.71
CA TYR A 259 -4.74 24.75 1.97
C TYR A 259 -4.85 24.30 0.54
N HIS A 260 -6.00 24.50 -0.11
CA HIS A 260 -6.25 24.02 -1.48
C HIS A 260 -5.93 22.52 -1.61
N THR A 261 -6.54 21.75 -0.73
CA THR A 261 -6.22 20.32 -0.56
C THR A 261 -6.41 19.51 -1.83
N GLU A 262 -7.33 19.93 -2.72
CA GLU A 262 -7.55 19.32 -4.04
C GLU A 262 -6.36 19.50 -5.00
N ALA A 263 -5.55 20.54 -4.81
CA ALA A 263 -4.43 20.83 -5.71
C ALA A 263 -3.37 19.74 -5.70
N ILE A 264 -3.19 19.03 -4.57
CA ILE A 264 -2.24 17.89 -4.50
C ILE A 264 -2.61 16.80 -5.51
N ILE A 265 -3.91 16.56 -5.74
CA ILE A 265 -4.40 15.51 -6.65
C ILE A 265 -4.00 15.83 -8.10
N TYR A 266 -4.18 17.08 -8.54
CA TYR A 266 -3.79 17.53 -9.89
C TYR A 266 -2.28 17.56 -10.06
N ASN A 267 -1.54 18.10 -9.08
CA ASN A 267 -0.08 18.16 -9.13
C ASN A 267 0.53 16.75 -9.21
N THR A 268 -0.01 15.83 -8.41
CA THR A 268 0.40 14.43 -8.39
C THR A 268 0.11 13.75 -9.73
N SER A 269 -1.07 13.96 -10.29
CA SER A 269 -1.43 13.43 -11.61
C SER A 269 -0.48 13.90 -12.70
N PHE A 270 -0.17 15.19 -12.73
CA PHE A 270 0.80 15.76 -13.67
C PHE A 270 2.20 15.14 -13.51
N SER A 271 2.68 15.03 -12.26
CA SER A 271 3.98 14.42 -11.96
C SER A 271 4.04 12.96 -12.39
N MET A 272 2.97 12.18 -12.13
CA MET A 272 2.89 10.79 -12.57
C MET A 272 2.90 10.65 -14.10
N ASP A 273 2.23 11.54 -14.83
CA ASP A 273 2.27 11.52 -16.29
C ASP A 273 3.68 11.74 -16.83
N LYS A 274 4.48 12.62 -16.19
CA LYS A 274 5.90 12.78 -16.52
C LYS A 274 6.72 11.54 -16.22
N ILE A 275 6.52 10.93 -15.04
CA ILE A 275 7.22 9.69 -14.65
C ILE A 275 6.88 8.55 -15.61
N LEU A 276 5.61 8.39 -15.98
CA LEU A 276 5.14 7.33 -16.87
C LEU A 276 5.43 7.58 -18.36
N GLY A 277 5.97 8.76 -18.71
CA GLY A 277 6.23 9.17 -20.11
C GLY A 277 4.95 9.42 -20.90
N ARG A 278 3.88 9.81 -20.21
CA ARG A 278 2.63 10.30 -20.81
C ARG A 278 2.76 11.79 -21.12
N LYS A 279 2.03 12.30 -22.11
CA LYS A 279 2.15 13.69 -22.55
C LYS A 279 1.43 14.65 -21.63
#